data_955f0fadd27945827c828148fae6ef5f
#
_entry.id   955f0fadd27945827c828148fae6ef5f
#
_cell.length_a   1.000
_cell.length_b   1.000
_cell.length_c   1.000
_cell.angle_alpha   90.00
_cell.angle_beta   90.00
_cell.angle_gamma   90.00
#
_symmetry.space_group_name_H-M   'P 1'
#
loop_
_entity.id
_entity.type
_entity.pdbx_description
1 polymer ?
#
loop_
_entity_poly.entity_id
_entity_poly.type
_entity_poly.pdbx_seq_one_letter_code
_entity_poly.pdbx_strand_id
1 'polypeptide(L)'
;MTDKQIEQRERAYTRSCGVCAVCGKPLSEGQMQYAHAIGNTEKKKKKYGSFFIDSTYNGCLVCSLSCNASVDVGKSKGKILDKLADILLKEINDFNGGSV
;
A
#
# COMPACT_ATOMS: atom_id res chain seq x y z
N MET A 1 16.48 4.22 -2.75
CA MET A 1 15.29 3.83 -1.99
C MET A 1 15.53 4.17 -0.53
N THR A 2 14.60 4.82 0.14
CA THR A 2 14.73 5.18 1.55
C THR A 2 14.51 3.96 2.44
N ASP A 3 14.99 4.00 3.68
CA ASP A 3 14.76 2.94 4.66
C ASP A 3 13.28 2.68 4.89
N LYS A 4 12.48 3.74 4.87
CA LYS A 4 11.03 3.65 5.03
C LYS A 4 10.38 2.90 3.87
N GLN A 5 10.83 3.13 2.64
CA GLN A 5 10.34 2.43 1.46
C GLN A 5 10.73 0.95 1.49
N ILE A 6 11.93 0.64 1.95
CA ILE A 6 12.38 -0.74 2.11
C ILE A 6 11.50 -1.44 3.13
N GLU A 7 11.24 -0.81 4.27
CA GLU A 7 10.37 -1.36 5.31
C GLU A 7 8.96 -1.60 4.79
N GLN A 8 8.40 -0.65 4.03
CA GLN A 8 7.08 -0.81 3.43
C GLN A 8 7.01 -2.04 2.53
N ARG A 9 8.04 -2.25 1.70
CA ARG A 9 8.09 -3.40 0.79
C ARG A 9 8.21 -4.71 1.54
N GLU A 10 9.04 -4.76 2.57
CA GLU A 10 9.23 -5.96 3.39
C GLU A 10 7.94 -6.34 4.10
N ARG A 11 7.26 -5.37 4.69
CA ARG A 11 5.98 -5.60 5.36
C ARG A 11 4.90 -6.05 4.38
N ALA A 12 4.87 -5.45 3.19
CA ALA A 12 3.91 -5.82 2.16
C ALA A 12 4.16 -7.26 1.68
N TYR A 13 5.41 -7.65 1.51
CA TYR A 13 5.76 -9.01 1.11
C TYR A 13 5.32 -10.04 2.15
N THR A 14 5.61 -9.77 3.41
CA THR A 14 5.21 -10.64 4.51
C THR A 14 3.69 -10.76 4.59
N ARG A 15 2.99 -9.63 4.48
CA ARG A 15 1.52 -9.59 4.57
C ARG A 15 0.86 -10.36 3.42
N SER A 16 1.44 -10.32 2.23
CA SER A 16 0.88 -11.01 1.05
C SER A 16 1.28 -12.48 0.98
N CYS A 17 2.12 -12.95 1.88
CA CYS A 17 2.67 -14.31 1.87
C CYS A 17 3.42 -14.62 0.56
N GLY A 18 4.08 -13.62 0.00
CA GLY A 18 4.89 -13.80 -1.21
C GLY A 18 4.11 -13.90 -2.51
N VAL A 19 2.82 -13.56 -2.51
CA VAL A 19 2.00 -13.59 -3.73
C VAL A 19 1.50 -12.21 -4.10
N CYS A 20 1.16 -12.02 -5.37
CA CYS A 20 0.59 -10.76 -5.86
C CYS A 20 -0.73 -10.46 -5.15
N ALA A 21 -0.86 -9.23 -4.63
CA ALA A 21 -2.06 -8.83 -3.91
C ALA A 21 -3.31 -8.75 -4.79
N VAL A 22 -3.14 -8.68 -6.11
CA VAL A 22 -4.27 -8.58 -7.05
C VAL A 22 -4.64 -9.93 -7.66
N CYS A 23 -3.66 -10.62 -8.24
CA CYS A 23 -3.96 -11.84 -9.00
C CYS A 23 -3.54 -13.14 -8.30
N GLY A 24 -2.83 -13.06 -7.20
CA GLY A 24 -2.43 -14.24 -6.44
C GLY A 24 -1.25 -15.03 -6.98
N LYS A 25 -0.64 -14.60 -8.07
CA LYS A 25 0.53 -15.28 -8.60
C LYS A 25 1.73 -15.13 -7.68
N PRO A 26 2.60 -16.14 -7.58
CA PRO A 26 3.83 -15.99 -6.80
C PRO A 26 4.65 -14.80 -7.30
N LEU A 27 5.18 -14.03 -6.37
CA LEU A 27 6.04 -12.90 -6.67
C LEU A 27 7.47 -13.40 -6.88
N SER A 28 8.14 -12.90 -7.91
CA SER A 28 9.55 -13.18 -8.14
C SER A 28 10.36 -11.90 -8.06
N GLU A 29 11.60 -12.03 -7.62
CA GLU A 29 12.44 -10.89 -7.27
C GLU A 29 12.56 -9.83 -8.36
N GLY A 30 12.68 -10.23 -9.62
CA GLY A 30 12.80 -9.29 -10.73
C GLY A 30 11.49 -8.74 -11.25
N GLN A 31 10.36 -9.17 -10.72
CA GLN A 31 9.04 -8.83 -11.26
C GLN A 31 8.09 -8.24 -10.24
N MET A 32 8.56 -7.99 -9.03
CA MET A 32 7.74 -7.37 -8.00
C MET A 32 7.66 -5.87 -8.18
N GLN A 33 6.47 -5.31 -8.01
CA GLN A 33 6.27 -3.87 -7.99
C GLN A 33 5.51 -3.48 -6.73
N TYR A 34 5.89 -2.36 -6.14
CA TYR A 34 5.17 -1.81 -5.00
C TYR A 34 4.12 -0.82 -5.50
N ALA A 35 2.86 -1.16 -5.32
CA ALA A 35 1.74 -0.36 -5.81
C ALA A 35 1.13 0.45 -4.67
N HIS A 36 0.98 1.75 -4.87
CA HIS A 36 0.30 2.63 -3.91
C HIS A 36 -1.17 2.78 -4.31
N ALA A 37 -2.08 2.57 -3.38
CA ALA A 37 -3.50 2.81 -3.61
C ALA A 37 -3.76 4.30 -3.81
N ILE A 38 -3.24 5.14 -2.91
CA ILE A 38 -3.23 6.59 -3.11
C ILE A 38 -1.82 6.96 -3.54
N GLY A 39 -1.68 7.56 -4.71
CA GLY A 39 -0.38 7.83 -5.31
C GLY A 39 0.58 8.58 -4.41
N ASN A 40 1.84 8.19 -4.43
CA ASN A 40 2.89 8.80 -3.62
C ASN A 40 3.45 10.04 -4.32
N THR A 41 2.73 11.15 -4.25
CA THR A 41 3.16 12.43 -4.83
C THR A 41 3.21 13.49 -3.75
N GLU A 42 4.01 14.53 -3.98
CA GLU A 42 4.10 15.66 -3.05
C GLU A 42 2.73 16.32 -2.83
N LYS A 43 1.96 16.47 -3.90
CA LYS A 43 0.63 17.06 -3.83
C LYS A 43 -0.30 16.25 -2.92
N LYS A 44 -0.29 14.94 -3.06
CA LYS A 44 -1.14 14.05 -2.26
C LYS A 44 -0.66 13.96 -0.82
N LYS A 45 0.66 13.98 -0.59
CA LYS A 45 1.22 14.04 0.76
C LYS A 45 0.79 15.31 1.49
N LYS A 46 0.78 16.44 0.81
CA LYS A 46 0.31 17.71 1.39
C LYS A 46 -1.17 17.68 1.68
N LYS A 47 -1.96 17.09 0.81
CA LYS A 47 -3.42 17.06 0.95
C LYS A 47 -3.90 16.07 2.02
N TYR A 48 -3.35 14.87 2.05
CA TYR A 48 -3.83 13.79 2.92
C TYR A 48 -2.91 13.49 4.09
N GLY A 49 -1.67 13.98 4.04
CA GLY A 49 -0.68 13.76 5.07
C GLY A 49 0.20 12.54 4.82
N SER A 50 1.47 12.65 5.19
CA SER A 50 2.44 11.58 5.00
C SER A 50 2.08 10.34 5.84
N PHE A 51 1.38 10.52 6.96
CA PHE A 51 0.90 9.41 7.77
C PHE A 51 0.15 8.37 6.91
N PHE A 52 -0.76 8.86 6.06
CA PHE A 52 -1.54 7.98 5.20
C PHE A 52 -0.76 7.52 3.98
N ILE A 53 -0.10 8.44 3.29
CA ILE A 53 0.58 8.13 2.03
C ILE A 53 1.73 7.16 2.24
N ASP A 54 2.50 7.33 3.32
CA ASP A 54 3.65 6.49 3.64
C ASP A 54 3.29 5.26 4.48
N SER A 55 2.02 5.08 4.83
CA SER A 55 1.58 3.91 5.57
C SER A 55 1.83 2.63 4.77
N THR A 56 2.23 1.56 5.45
CA THR A 56 2.39 0.26 4.81
C THR A 56 1.06 -0.27 4.25
N TYR A 57 -0.05 0.21 4.77
CA TYR A 57 -1.39 -0.19 4.33
C TYR A 57 -1.86 0.57 3.10
N ASN A 58 -1.15 1.62 2.70
CA ASN A 58 -1.43 2.32 1.44
C ASN A 58 -0.82 1.62 0.23
N GLY A 59 -0.04 0.58 0.44
CA GLY A 59 0.64 -0.10 -0.64
C GLY A 59 0.57 -1.61 -0.53
N CYS A 60 0.89 -2.26 -1.64
CA CYS A 60 0.99 -3.72 -1.70
C CYS A 60 1.95 -4.11 -2.81
N LEU A 61 2.41 -5.37 -2.77
CA LEU A 61 3.27 -5.90 -3.81
C LEU A 61 2.43 -6.61 -4.86
N VAL A 62 2.74 -6.34 -6.12
CA VAL A 62 2.04 -6.90 -7.26
C VAL A 62 3.05 -7.41 -8.28
N CYS A 63 2.59 -8.26 -9.21
CA CYS A 63 3.49 -8.94 -10.14
C CYS A 63 3.70 -8.20 -11.46
N SER A 64 2.92 -7.16 -11.76
CA SER A 64 2.97 -6.51 -13.07
C SER A 64 2.45 -5.09 -13.03
N LEU A 65 2.70 -4.35 -14.11
CA LEU A 65 2.14 -2.99 -14.28
C LEU A 65 0.62 -3.02 -14.33
N SER A 66 0.05 -4.06 -14.92
CA SER A 66 -1.40 -4.23 -14.99
C SER A 66 -2.02 -4.35 -13.60
N CYS A 67 -1.43 -5.19 -12.76
CA CYS A 67 -1.89 -5.32 -11.37
C CYS A 67 -1.67 -4.04 -10.58
N ASN A 68 -0.55 -3.35 -10.82
CA ASN A 68 -0.27 -2.07 -10.18
C ASN A 68 -1.36 -1.03 -10.51
N ALA A 69 -1.74 -0.94 -11.78
CA ALA A 69 -2.79 -0.02 -12.22
C ALA A 69 -4.14 -0.33 -11.54
N SER A 70 -4.40 -1.60 -11.25
CA SER A 70 -5.63 -2.02 -10.57
C SER A 70 -5.72 -1.56 -9.12
N VAL A 71 -4.58 -1.34 -8.46
CA VAL A 71 -4.52 -0.90 -7.06
C VAL A 71 -4.84 0.59 -6.94
N ASP A 72 -4.45 1.39 -7.93
CA ASP A 72 -4.59 2.84 -7.89
C ASP A 72 -6.06 3.25 -7.82
N VAL A 73 -6.43 4.00 -6.78
CA VAL A 73 -7.80 4.50 -6.62
C VAL A 73 -8.10 5.72 -7.50
N GLY A 74 -7.08 6.23 -8.18
CA GLY A 74 -7.24 7.34 -9.12
C GLY A 74 -7.70 8.63 -8.44
N LYS A 75 -8.64 9.32 -9.08
CA LYS A 75 -9.16 10.60 -8.60
C LYS A 75 -10.53 10.48 -7.94
N SER A 76 -11.04 9.28 -7.76
CA SER A 76 -12.33 9.05 -7.13
C SER A 76 -12.29 9.43 -5.64
N LYS A 77 -13.01 10.49 -5.27
CA LYS A 77 -13.03 10.94 -3.86
C LYS A 77 -13.59 9.88 -2.93
N GLY A 78 -14.59 9.14 -3.36
CA GLY A 78 -15.17 8.06 -2.56
C GLY A 78 -14.19 6.95 -2.28
N LYS A 79 -13.46 6.50 -3.31
CA LYS A 79 -12.44 5.47 -3.16
C LYS A 79 -11.27 5.93 -2.30
N ILE A 80 -10.87 7.19 -2.45
CA ILE A 80 -9.81 7.78 -1.62
C ILE A 80 -10.22 7.81 -0.16
N LEU A 81 -11.44 8.28 0.14
CA LEU A 81 -11.95 8.33 1.51
C LEU A 81 -12.07 6.95 2.13
N ASP A 82 -12.55 5.97 1.37
CA ASP A 82 -12.62 4.59 1.83
C ASP A 82 -11.22 4.05 2.16
N LYS A 83 -10.24 4.35 1.32
CA LYS A 83 -8.86 3.90 1.55
C LYS A 83 -8.24 4.58 2.76
N LEU A 84 -8.48 5.88 2.94
CA LEU A 84 -7.99 6.60 4.12
C LEU A 84 -8.56 6.00 5.41
N ALA A 85 -9.85 5.69 5.42
CA ALA A 85 -10.50 5.05 6.56
C ALA A 85 -9.92 3.66 6.83
N ASP A 86 -9.69 2.88 5.79
CA ASP A 86 -9.08 1.56 5.88
C ASP A 86 -7.68 1.62 6.51
N ILE A 87 -6.85 2.55 6.01
CA ILE A 87 -5.49 2.76 6.52
C ILE A 87 -5.54 3.15 8.00
N LEU A 88 -6.40 4.11 8.34
CA LEU A 88 -6.50 4.59 9.72
C LEU A 88 -6.91 3.47 10.68
N LEU A 89 -7.90 2.69 10.32
CA LEU A 89 -8.37 1.57 11.15
C LEU A 89 -7.27 0.52 11.36
N LYS A 90 -6.53 0.20 10.31
CA LYS A 90 -5.43 -0.77 10.41
C LYS A 90 -4.27 -0.24 11.23
N GLU A 91 -3.93 1.05 11.07
CA GLU A 91 -2.87 1.67 11.87
C GLU A 91 -3.24 1.73 13.34
N ILE A 92 -4.49 2.05 13.67
CA ILE A 92 -4.98 2.06 15.04
C ILE A 92 -4.89 0.65 15.64
N ASN A 93 -5.27 -0.35 14.88
CA ASN A 93 -5.21 -1.74 15.32
C ASN A 93 -3.77 -2.16 15.63
N ASP A 94 -2.83 -1.78 14.77
CA ASP A 94 -1.40 -2.06 15.00
C ASP A 94 -0.90 -1.34 16.26
N PHE A 95 -1.30 -0.08 16.43
CA PHE A 95 -0.93 0.71 17.61
C PHE A 95 -1.40 0.05 18.90
N ASN A 96 -2.57 -0.57 18.87
CA ASN A 96 -3.14 -1.28 20.01
C ASN A 96 -2.61 -2.72 20.16
N GLY A 97 -1.52 -3.04 19.49
CA GLY A 97 -0.90 -4.35 19.58
C GLY A 97 -1.34 -5.34 18.50
N GLY A 98 -2.24 -4.92 17.61
CA GLY A 98 -2.62 -5.67 16.41
C GLY A 98 -3.31 -7.00 16.65
N SER A 99 -3.50 -7.39 17.87
CA SER A 99 -3.96 -8.74 18.19
C SER A 99 -5.18 -8.67 19.08
N VAL A 100 -6.21 -8.31 18.52
CA VAL A 100 -7.41 -8.22 19.35
C VAL A 100 -8.40 -9.27 18.94
#